data_f27911102ed1ac72fa220406ca3528e6
#
_entry.id   f27911102ed1ac72fa220406ca3528e6
#
_cell.length_a   1.000
_cell.length_b   1.000
_cell.length_c   1.000
_cell.angle_alpha   90.00
_cell.angle_beta   90.00
_cell.angle_gamma   90.00
#
_symmetry.space_group_name_H-M   'P 1'
#
loop_
_entity.id
_entity.type
_entity.pdbx_description
1 polymer ?
#
loop_
_entity_poly.entity_id
_entity_poly.type
_entity_poly.pdbx_seq_one_letter_code
_entity_poly.pdbx_strand_id
1 'polypeptide(L)'
;MIVPAEAPRAKLDRIEALGAELVPVTHEEWWQAMVDRGRQGVEGFFVHPVADEPVMAGNGTIGLELAEDAPEFDTVVIPWGGGGLTTGIASALKALRPDVRVVTAEPETGAPLAAAFEAGEPGEIRFEPSWVDGAGGRALLPGMWEHARELVDEAVAVPLAEVEEAVRLLAARAHVVAEGAGALAVAAALRREDRCVCIVSGGNIDLPVYAGIVSPAAAA
;
A
#
# COMPACT_ATOMS: atom_id res chain seq x y z
N MET A 1 16.32 -8.06 10.25
CA MET A 1 15.33 -7.12 9.68
C MET A 1 14.85 -6.20 10.77
N ILE A 2 14.85 -4.87 10.56
CA ILE A 2 14.30 -3.88 11.51
C ILE A 2 12.78 -3.87 11.36
N VAL A 3 12.05 -4.09 12.45
CA VAL A 3 10.60 -4.22 12.45
C VAL A 3 9.97 -3.44 13.60
N PRO A 4 8.77 -2.85 13.43
CA PRO A 4 8.02 -2.34 14.57
C PRO A 4 7.69 -3.47 15.55
N ALA A 5 7.87 -3.22 16.86
CA ALA A 5 7.60 -4.23 17.89
C ALA A 5 6.11 -4.63 17.95
N GLU A 6 5.23 -3.71 17.53
CA GLU A 6 3.77 -3.88 17.48
C GLU A 6 3.28 -4.47 16.15
N ALA A 7 4.18 -4.85 15.23
CA ALA A 7 3.77 -5.44 13.94
C ALA A 7 2.95 -6.73 14.15
N PRO A 8 1.98 -7.02 13.27
CA PRO A 8 1.16 -8.21 13.35
C PRO A 8 1.98 -9.50 13.45
N ARG A 9 1.58 -10.39 14.38
CA ARG A 9 2.32 -11.64 14.62
C ARG A 9 2.45 -12.50 13.38
N ALA A 10 1.43 -12.56 12.54
CA ALA A 10 1.49 -13.30 11.29
C ALA A 10 2.65 -12.85 10.39
N LYS A 11 2.97 -11.55 10.37
CA LYS A 11 4.09 -11.00 9.60
C LYS A 11 5.43 -11.34 10.23
N LEU A 12 5.58 -11.15 11.55
CA LEU A 12 6.81 -11.44 12.29
C LEU A 12 7.16 -12.94 12.21
N ASP A 13 6.20 -13.82 12.47
CA ASP A 13 6.39 -15.28 12.42
C ASP A 13 6.85 -15.75 11.03
N ARG A 14 6.32 -15.15 9.96
CA ARG A 14 6.77 -15.47 8.59
C ARG A 14 8.18 -15.01 8.31
N ILE A 15 8.58 -13.83 8.80
CA ILE A 15 9.94 -13.31 8.65
C ILE A 15 10.93 -14.25 9.36
N GLU A 16 10.64 -14.66 10.59
CA GLU A 16 11.47 -15.61 11.36
C GLU A 16 11.52 -16.99 10.68
N ALA A 17 10.39 -17.48 10.20
CA ALA A 17 10.32 -18.77 9.49
C ALA A 17 11.16 -18.79 8.19
N LEU A 18 11.39 -17.63 7.57
CA LEU A 18 12.29 -17.46 6.44
C LEU A 18 13.77 -17.35 6.85
N GLY A 19 14.09 -17.44 8.15
CA GLY A 19 15.44 -17.40 8.68
C GLY A 19 16.02 -16.00 8.90
N ALA A 20 15.21 -14.96 8.86
CA ALA A 20 15.65 -13.60 9.13
C ALA A 20 15.68 -13.33 10.64
N GLU A 21 16.73 -12.65 11.10
CA GLU A 21 16.79 -12.12 12.47
C GLU A 21 15.96 -10.85 12.58
N LEU A 22 15.06 -10.80 13.56
CA LEU A 22 14.25 -9.62 13.86
C LEU A 22 15.00 -8.68 14.80
N VAL A 23 14.97 -7.39 14.48
CA VAL A 23 15.42 -6.29 15.35
C VAL A 23 14.17 -5.46 15.66
N PRO A 24 13.42 -5.81 16.74
CA PRO A 24 12.21 -5.09 17.11
C PRO A 24 12.56 -3.72 17.68
N VAL A 25 11.85 -2.71 17.22
CA VAL A 25 12.03 -1.30 17.59
C VAL A 25 10.67 -0.64 17.80
N THR A 26 10.65 0.56 18.41
CA THR A 26 9.43 1.36 18.44
C THR A 26 9.06 1.81 17.03
N HIS A 27 7.79 2.18 16.81
CA HIS A 27 7.35 2.71 15.52
C HIS A 27 8.14 3.96 15.11
N GLU A 28 8.49 4.83 16.06
CA GLU A 28 9.29 6.03 15.82
C GLU A 28 10.72 5.68 15.36
N GLU A 29 11.39 4.74 16.04
CA GLU A 29 12.72 4.28 15.64
C GLU A 29 12.70 3.57 14.28
N TRP A 30 11.62 2.82 13.99
CA TRP A 30 11.44 2.20 12.69
C TRP A 30 11.28 3.25 11.58
N TRP A 31 10.44 4.27 11.81
CA TRP A 31 10.29 5.40 10.89
C TRP A 31 11.63 6.11 10.65
N GLN A 32 12.37 6.39 11.72
CA GLN A 32 13.69 7.02 11.61
C GLN A 32 14.68 6.15 10.83
N ALA A 33 14.66 4.82 11.03
CA ALA A 33 15.51 3.90 10.27
C ALA A 33 15.16 3.90 8.77
N MET A 34 13.91 4.13 8.41
CA MET A 34 13.49 4.32 7.02
C MET A 34 14.04 5.63 6.45
N VAL A 35 13.95 6.74 7.19
CA VAL A 35 14.46 8.05 6.77
C VAL A 35 15.98 8.06 6.64
N ASP A 36 16.68 7.49 7.64
CA ASP A 36 18.16 7.47 7.70
C ASP A 36 18.78 6.36 6.84
N ARG A 37 17.94 5.48 6.26
CA ARG A 37 18.36 4.30 5.47
C ARG A 37 19.29 3.36 6.28
N GLY A 38 18.96 3.14 7.53
CA GLY A 38 19.71 2.30 8.43
C GLY A 38 19.46 2.60 9.90
N ARG A 39 20.17 1.88 10.78
CA ARG A 39 20.10 2.06 12.23
C ARG A 39 21.45 1.82 12.85
N GLN A 40 21.88 2.65 13.80
CA GLN A 40 23.12 2.44 14.54
C GLN A 40 23.09 1.07 15.24
N GLY A 41 24.19 0.32 15.13
CA GLY A 41 24.34 -1.02 15.73
C GLY A 41 23.70 -2.16 14.90
N VAL A 42 23.14 -1.87 13.74
CA VAL A 42 22.70 -2.87 12.76
C VAL A 42 23.61 -2.78 11.55
N GLU A 43 24.42 -3.82 11.34
CA GLU A 43 25.34 -3.88 10.21
C GLU A 43 24.68 -4.54 8.98
N GLY A 44 25.19 -4.21 7.80
CA GLY A 44 24.77 -4.80 6.54
C GLY A 44 24.32 -3.76 5.52
N PHE A 45 24.00 -4.25 4.33
CA PHE A 45 23.42 -3.40 3.28
C PHE A 45 21.93 -3.16 3.57
N PHE A 46 21.55 -1.89 3.71
CA PHE A 46 20.16 -1.52 3.95
C PHE A 46 19.42 -1.50 2.61
N VAL A 47 18.47 -2.43 2.44
CA VAL A 47 17.51 -2.39 1.32
C VAL A 47 16.31 -1.58 1.77
N HIS A 48 16.13 -0.40 1.20
CA HIS A 48 14.97 0.43 1.50
C HIS A 48 13.73 -0.11 0.75
N PRO A 49 12.70 -0.59 1.45
CA PRO A 49 11.58 -1.32 0.83
C PRO A 49 10.68 -0.44 -0.06
N VAL A 50 10.91 0.86 -0.08
CA VAL A 50 10.11 1.84 -0.83
C VAL A 50 10.96 2.64 -1.81
N ALA A 51 12.02 3.32 -1.30
CA ALA A 51 12.70 4.38 -2.02
C ALA A 51 13.98 3.92 -2.76
N ASP A 52 14.31 2.63 -2.75
CA ASP A 52 15.40 2.11 -3.58
C ASP A 52 14.94 1.97 -5.03
N GLU A 53 15.68 2.56 -5.95
CA GLU A 53 15.38 2.51 -7.37
C GLU A 53 15.23 1.06 -7.90
N PRO A 54 16.09 0.08 -7.53
CA PRO A 54 15.88 -1.30 -7.94
C PRO A 54 14.59 -1.94 -7.38
N VAL A 55 14.13 -1.51 -6.19
CA VAL A 55 12.86 -1.99 -5.60
C VAL A 55 11.68 -1.41 -6.36
N MET A 56 11.71 -0.10 -6.67
CA MET A 56 10.68 0.53 -7.51
C MET A 56 10.66 -0.08 -8.91
N ALA A 57 11.83 -0.32 -9.53
CA ALA A 57 11.94 -0.96 -10.84
C ALA A 57 11.36 -2.39 -10.83
N GLY A 58 11.63 -3.16 -9.77
CA GLY A 58 11.01 -4.47 -9.57
C GLY A 58 9.48 -4.41 -9.50
N ASN A 59 8.93 -3.43 -8.78
CA ASN A 59 7.48 -3.19 -8.75
C ASN A 59 6.94 -2.75 -10.13
N GLY A 60 7.77 -2.09 -10.94
CA GLY A 60 7.43 -1.68 -12.30
C GLY A 60 7.10 -2.84 -13.25
N THR A 61 7.56 -4.05 -12.96
CA THR A 61 7.22 -5.25 -13.75
C THR A 61 5.72 -5.50 -13.79
N ILE A 62 4.98 -5.15 -12.73
CA ILE A 62 3.51 -5.21 -12.70
C ILE A 62 2.93 -4.29 -13.79
N GLY A 63 3.48 -3.08 -13.94
CA GLY A 63 3.06 -2.14 -14.99
C GLY A 63 3.33 -2.66 -16.40
N LEU A 64 4.46 -3.38 -16.59
CA LEU A 64 4.76 -4.05 -17.87
C LEU A 64 3.74 -5.16 -18.18
N GLU A 65 3.46 -6.04 -17.21
CA GLU A 65 2.48 -7.11 -17.35
C GLU A 65 1.08 -6.56 -17.63
N LEU A 66 0.67 -5.47 -16.94
CA LEU A 66 -0.61 -4.80 -17.21
C LEU A 66 -0.69 -4.23 -18.62
N ALA A 67 0.39 -3.63 -19.12
CA ALA A 67 0.41 -3.07 -20.46
C ALA A 67 0.34 -4.14 -21.54
N GLU A 68 0.86 -5.34 -21.27
CA GLU A 68 0.95 -6.48 -22.21
C GLU A 68 -0.32 -7.34 -22.15
N ASP A 69 -0.76 -7.72 -20.94
CA ASP A 69 -1.74 -8.81 -20.75
C ASP A 69 -3.14 -8.31 -20.35
N ALA A 70 -3.26 -7.11 -19.78
CA ALA A 70 -4.56 -6.64 -19.31
C ALA A 70 -5.45 -6.18 -20.47
N PRO A 71 -6.77 -6.43 -20.38
CA PRO A 71 -7.73 -5.85 -21.34
C PRO A 71 -7.65 -4.32 -21.30
N GLU A 72 -8.35 -3.66 -22.24
CA GLU A 72 -8.44 -2.20 -22.21
C GLU A 72 -9.04 -1.69 -20.90
N PHE A 73 -8.35 -0.77 -20.26
CA PHE A 73 -8.75 -0.07 -19.04
C PHE A 73 -8.35 1.41 -19.12
N ASP A 74 -9.07 2.23 -18.39
CA ASP A 74 -8.89 3.68 -18.39
C ASP A 74 -8.08 4.14 -17.17
N THR A 75 -8.17 3.39 -16.06
CA THR A 75 -7.57 3.74 -14.77
C THR A 75 -6.93 2.52 -14.10
N VAL A 76 -5.74 2.71 -13.54
CA VAL A 76 -5.16 1.78 -12.58
C VAL A 76 -5.30 2.36 -11.17
N VAL A 77 -5.83 1.56 -10.23
CA VAL A 77 -5.95 1.93 -8.82
C VAL A 77 -4.94 1.15 -8.00
N ILE A 78 -4.10 1.85 -7.26
CA ILE A 78 -2.95 1.28 -6.55
C ILE A 78 -3.01 1.70 -5.08
N PRO A 79 -2.82 0.79 -4.11
CA PRO A 79 -2.74 1.18 -2.71
C PRO A 79 -1.46 1.99 -2.45
N TRP A 80 -1.56 3.04 -1.64
CA TRP A 80 -0.44 3.85 -1.23
C TRP A 80 -0.09 3.63 0.24
N GLY A 81 1.13 3.18 0.49
CA GLY A 81 1.78 3.22 1.80
C GLY A 81 2.98 4.14 1.73
N GLY A 82 4.17 3.61 1.46
CA GLY A 82 5.36 4.42 1.23
C GLY A 82 5.52 4.95 -0.20
N GLY A 83 4.77 4.45 -1.18
CA GLY A 83 4.76 4.93 -2.56
C GLY A 83 5.60 4.12 -3.57
N GLY A 84 6.52 3.25 -3.12
CA GLY A 84 7.41 2.52 -4.03
C GLY A 84 6.70 1.61 -5.03
N LEU A 85 5.60 0.97 -4.62
CA LEU A 85 4.74 0.18 -5.50
C LEU A 85 4.14 1.05 -6.61
N THR A 86 3.51 2.15 -6.21
CA THR A 86 2.87 3.09 -7.14
C THR A 86 3.88 3.69 -8.10
N THR A 87 5.03 4.17 -7.59
CA THR A 87 6.09 4.76 -8.42
C THR A 87 6.55 3.78 -9.50
N GLY A 88 6.81 2.52 -9.13
CA GLY A 88 7.23 1.51 -10.07
C GLY A 88 6.18 1.25 -11.15
N ILE A 89 4.95 0.91 -10.75
CA ILE A 89 3.86 0.59 -11.68
C ILE A 89 3.54 1.77 -12.59
N ALA A 90 3.40 2.98 -12.00
CA ALA A 90 3.05 4.18 -12.75
C ALA A 90 4.13 4.60 -13.75
N SER A 91 5.43 4.48 -13.38
CA SER A 91 6.53 4.77 -14.31
C SER A 91 6.47 3.89 -15.56
N ALA A 92 6.26 2.58 -15.39
CA ALA A 92 6.14 1.66 -16.51
C ALA A 92 4.88 1.94 -17.35
N LEU A 93 3.72 2.14 -16.71
CA LEU A 93 2.48 2.42 -17.42
C LEU A 93 2.50 3.75 -18.18
N LYS A 94 2.97 4.84 -17.55
CA LYS A 94 3.05 6.16 -18.22
C LYS A 94 4.00 6.14 -19.43
N ALA A 95 5.02 5.29 -19.41
CA ALA A 95 5.92 5.12 -20.56
C ALA A 95 5.28 4.35 -21.72
N LEU A 96 4.42 3.36 -21.43
CA LEU A 96 3.84 2.47 -22.43
C LEU A 96 2.39 2.84 -22.79
N ARG A 97 1.65 3.35 -21.84
CA ARG A 97 0.23 3.73 -21.95
C ARG A 97 -0.02 5.08 -21.25
N PRO A 98 0.45 6.20 -21.82
CA PRO A 98 0.43 7.53 -21.19
C PRO A 98 -0.99 8.03 -20.88
N ASP A 99 -2.01 7.52 -21.58
CA ASP A 99 -3.41 7.91 -21.39
C ASP A 99 -4.07 7.24 -20.18
N VAL A 100 -3.46 6.18 -19.62
CA VAL A 100 -3.99 5.51 -18.43
C VAL A 100 -3.84 6.43 -17.20
N ARG A 101 -4.95 6.64 -16.51
CA ARG A 101 -4.96 7.37 -15.24
C ARG A 101 -4.42 6.52 -14.10
N VAL A 102 -3.63 7.12 -13.22
CA VAL A 102 -3.11 6.51 -12.01
C VAL A 102 -3.82 7.10 -10.80
N VAL A 103 -4.57 6.28 -10.09
CA VAL A 103 -5.27 6.64 -8.86
C VAL A 103 -4.66 5.90 -7.69
N THR A 104 -4.40 6.60 -6.59
CA THR A 104 -3.92 5.96 -5.36
C THR A 104 -4.99 5.91 -4.30
N ALA A 105 -4.96 4.87 -3.47
CA ALA A 105 -5.90 4.67 -2.40
C ALA A 105 -5.18 4.49 -1.05
N GLU A 106 -5.59 5.25 -0.05
CA GLU A 106 -5.09 5.23 1.33
C GLU A 106 -6.25 5.02 2.30
N PRO A 107 -6.01 4.43 3.50
CA PRO A 107 -7.07 4.37 4.51
C PRO A 107 -7.35 5.78 5.07
N GLU A 108 -8.61 6.08 5.37
CA GLU A 108 -9.01 7.38 5.97
C GLU A 108 -8.29 7.70 7.28
N THR A 109 -7.78 6.68 7.97
CA THR A 109 -7.06 6.81 9.25
C THR A 109 -5.64 7.37 9.09
N GLY A 110 -5.16 7.52 7.84
CA GLY A 110 -3.84 8.06 7.56
C GLY A 110 -3.60 8.15 6.06
N ALA A 111 -4.05 9.23 5.43
CA ALA A 111 -3.98 9.49 3.99
C ALA A 111 -3.10 10.71 3.66
N PRO A 112 -1.76 10.62 3.89
CA PRO A 112 -0.87 11.76 3.70
C PRO A 112 -0.73 12.18 2.24
N LEU A 113 -0.87 11.26 1.28
CA LEU A 113 -0.80 11.62 -0.13
C LEU A 113 -2.06 12.37 -0.58
N ALA A 114 -3.25 11.89 -0.19
CA ALA A 114 -4.49 12.60 -0.50
C ALA A 114 -4.49 14.01 0.09
N ALA A 115 -4.04 14.16 1.34
CA ALA A 115 -3.88 15.47 1.98
C ALA A 115 -2.85 16.37 1.25
N ALA A 116 -1.73 15.80 0.78
CA ALA A 116 -0.73 16.54 0.03
C ALA A 116 -1.26 17.02 -1.33
N PHE A 117 -2.07 16.22 -2.02
CA PHE A 117 -2.73 16.62 -3.27
C PHE A 117 -3.73 17.76 -3.04
N GLU A 118 -4.48 17.72 -1.94
CA GLU A 118 -5.43 18.77 -1.58
C GLU A 118 -4.70 20.09 -1.18
N ALA A 119 -3.60 19.99 -0.43
CA ALA A 119 -2.82 21.14 0.02
C ALA A 119 -1.88 21.70 -1.06
N GLY A 120 -1.50 20.88 -2.07
CA GLY A 120 -0.47 21.21 -3.06
C GLY A 120 0.96 21.02 -2.57
N GLU A 121 1.16 20.57 -1.34
CA GLU A 121 2.46 20.30 -0.72
C GLU A 121 2.37 19.18 0.32
N PRO A 122 3.46 18.42 0.57
CA PRO A 122 3.47 17.38 1.58
C PRO A 122 3.53 17.98 2.99
N GLY A 123 2.84 17.33 3.94
CA GLY A 123 2.82 17.71 5.33
C GLY A 123 2.55 16.52 6.25
N GLU A 124 2.68 16.77 7.56
CA GLU A 124 2.23 15.79 8.56
C GLU A 124 0.72 15.92 8.77
N ILE A 125 0.07 14.76 8.88
CA ILE A 125 -1.35 14.65 9.15
C ILE A 125 -1.61 13.87 10.45
N ARG A 126 -2.84 13.92 10.94
CA ARG A 126 -3.27 13.02 11.99
C ARG A 126 -3.28 11.59 11.44
N PHE A 127 -2.62 10.69 12.15
CA PHE A 127 -2.59 9.26 11.86
C PHE A 127 -3.19 8.49 13.02
N GLU A 128 -4.11 7.58 12.72
CA GLU A 128 -4.70 6.67 13.68
C GLU A 128 -4.41 5.22 13.25
N PRO A 129 -3.68 4.43 14.06
CA PRO A 129 -3.47 3.02 13.76
C PRO A 129 -4.79 2.29 13.55
N SER A 130 -4.83 1.41 12.54
CA SER A 130 -6.01 0.60 12.24
C SER A 130 -5.58 -0.82 11.83
N TRP A 131 -6.56 -1.67 11.54
CA TRP A 131 -6.28 -3.01 11.01
C TRP A 131 -5.71 -3.00 9.57
N VAL A 132 -5.76 -1.85 8.90
CA VAL A 132 -5.07 -1.62 7.61
C VAL A 132 -3.65 -1.14 7.91
N ASP A 133 -2.73 -2.07 8.12
CA ASP A 133 -1.37 -1.79 8.58
C ASP A 133 -0.31 -1.69 7.46
N GLY A 134 -0.66 -2.11 6.24
CA GLY A 134 0.26 -2.10 5.10
C GLY A 134 0.19 -0.85 4.22
N ALA A 135 -0.64 0.12 4.55
CA ALA A 135 -0.84 1.35 3.77
C ALA A 135 -1.15 2.55 4.67
N GLY A 136 -1.02 3.74 4.11
CA GLY A 136 -1.22 5.00 4.83
C GLY A 136 -0.06 5.33 5.78
N GLY A 137 -0.19 6.44 6.50
CA GLY A 137 0.81 6.92 7.44
C GLY A 137 0.55 8.33 7.94
N ARG A 138 1.51 8.90 8.70
CA ARG A 138 1.42 10.30 9.17
C ARG A 138 2.01 11.32 8.22
N ALA A 139 2.90 10.89 7.32
CA ALA A 139 3.59 11.75 6.35
C ALA A 139 4.10 10.91 5.18
N LEU A 140 4.45 11.57 4.09
CA LEU A 140 5.17 10.95 2.98
C LEU A 140 6.64 10.74 3.34
N LEU A 141 7.23 9.66 2.85
CA LEU A 141 8.68 9.48 2.92
C LEU A 141 9.41 10.52 2.06
N PRO A 142 10.64 10.93 2.45
CA PRO A 142 11.42 11.89 1.68
C PRO A 142 11.58 11.47 0.21
N GLY A 143 11.40 12.41 -0.71
CA GLY A 143 11.50 12.20 -2.16
C GLY A 143 10.27 11.59 -2.83
N MET A 144 9.31 11.06 -2.06
CA MET A 144 8.15 10.38 -2.65
C MET A 144 7.07 11.34 -3.17
N TRP A 145 7.05 12.57 -2.68
CA TRP A 145 6.16 13.61 -3.21
C TRP A 145 6.48 13.96 -4.66
N GLU A 146 7.75 14.10 -4.99
CA GLU A 146 8.22 14.42 -6.34
C GLU A 146 7.77 13.37 -7.34
N HIS A 147 7.88 12.09 -6.99
CA HIS A 147 7.37 11.00 -7.82
C HIS A 147 5.84 11.01 -7.92
N ALA A 148 5.16 11.19 -6.78
CA ALA A 148 3.70 11.15 -6.76
C ALA A 148 3.08 12.26 -7.61
N ARG A 149 3.54 13.50 -7.47
CA ARG A 149 2.98 14.64 -8.22
C ARG A 149 3.21 14.56 -9.74
N GLU A 150 4.19 13.77 -10.18
CA GLU A 150 4.48 13.55 -11.60
C GLU A 150 3.67 12.39 -12.17
N LEU A 151 3.46 11.33 -11.39
CA LEU A 151 2.96 10.05 -11.87
C LEU A 151 1.49 9.78 -11.50
N VAL A 152 0.99 10.38 -10.42
CA VAL A 152 -0.35 10.13 -9.87
C VAL A 152 -1.31 11.22 -10.32
N ASP A 153 -2.44 10.81 -10.89
CA ASP A 153 -3.48 11.73 -11.35
C ASP A 153 -4.49 12.08 -10.25
N GLU A 154 -4.67 11.18 -9.26
CA GLU A 154 -5.64 11.33 -8.18
C GLU A 154 -5.22 10.51 -6.95
N ALA A 155 -5.38 11.06 -5.75
CA ALA A 155 -5.17 10.35 -4.50
C ALA A 155 -6.44 10.41 -3.64
N VAL A 156 -6.91 9.26 -3.15
CA VAL A 156 -8.18 9.18 -2.42
C VAL A 156 -8.03 8.51 -1.06
N ALA A 157 -8.71 9.04 -0.06
CA ALA A 157 -8.89 8.42 1.23
C ALA A 157 -10.14 7.53 1.21
N VAL A 158 -10.01 6.30 1.74
CA VAL A 158 -11.05 5.28 1.74
C VAL A 158 -11.48 4.95 3.16
N PRO A 159 -12.78 5.03 3.50
CA PRO A 159 -13.29 4.62 4.80
C PRO A 159 -13.03 3.15 5.10
N LEU A 160 -12.68 2.83 6.35
CA LEU A 160 -12.40 1.45 6.76
C LEU A 160 -13.57 0.49 6.47
N ALA A 161 -14.81 0.96 6.62
CA ALA A 161 -15.99 0.15 6.33
C ALA A 161 -16.05 -0.30 4.86
N GLU A 162 -15.60 0.54 3.92
CA GLU A 162 -15.56 0.20 2.49
C GLU A 162 -14.39 -0.75 2.19
N VAL A 163 -13.28 -0.61 2.90
CA VAL A 163 -12.17 -1.58 2.80
C VAL A 163 -12.61 -2.96 3.26
N GLU A 164 -13.39 -3.07 4.36
CA GLU A 164 -13.99 -4.34 4.78
C GLU A 164 -14.92 -4.94 3.73
N GLU A 165 -15.76 -4.11 3.10
CA GLU A 165 -16.64 -4.56 2.03
C GLU A 165 -15.84 -5.09 0.84
N ALA A 166 -14.76 -4.41 0.46
CA ALA A 166 -13.86 -4.87 -0.60
C ALA A 166 -13.18 -6.21 -0.25
N VAL A 167 -12.75 -6.41 1.01
CA VAL A 167 -12.23 -7.72 1.47
C VAL A 167 -13.28 -8.81 1.32
N ARG A 168 -14.53 -8.56 1.74
CA ARG A 168 -15.66 -9.51 1.58
C ARG A 168 -15.92 -9.82 0.11
N LEU A 169 -15.92 -8.80 -0.75
CA LEU A 169 -16.12 -8.95 -2.18
C LEU A 169 -15.04 -9.80 -2.84
N LEU A 170 -13.77 -9.51 -2.53
CA LEU A 170 -12.62 -10.28 -3.02
C LEU A 170 -12.71 -11.75 -2.59
N ALA A 171 -13.05 -12.01 -1.33
CA ALA A 171 -13.25 -13.37 -0.82
C ALA A 171 -14.40 -14.09 -1.55
N ALA A 172 -15.55 -13.43 -1.69
CA ALA A 172 -16.77 -14.06 -2.18
C ALA A 172 -16.82 -14.22 -3.71
N ARG A 173 -16.21 -13.29 -4.46
CA ARG A 173 -16.32 -13.22 -5.92
C ARG A 173 -15.04 -13.62 -6.65
N ALA A 174 -13.89 -13.24 -6.11
CA ALA A 174 -12.59 -13.53 -6.73
C ALA A 174 -11.86 -14.72 -6.05
N HIS A 175 -12.34 -15.17 -4.88
CA HIS A 175 -11.72 -16.22 -4.05
C HIS A 175 -10.26 -15.86 -3.67
N VAL A 176 -10.03 -14.56 -3.44
CA VAL A 176 -8.73 -14.01 -3.05
C VAL A 176 -8.78 -13.60 -1.59
N VAL A 177 -7.78 -14.05 -0.82
CA VAL A 177 -7.53 -13.53 0.53
C VAL A 177 -6.71 -12.26 0.39
N ALA A 178 -7.31 -11.11 0.68
CA ALA A 178 -6.65 -9.81 0.70
C ALA A 178 -6.54 -9.28 2.12
N GLU A 179 -5.41 -8.65 2.44
CA GLU A 179 -5.29 -7.79 3.62
C GLU A 179 -5.90 -6.40 3.34
N GLY A 180 -6.05 -5.58 4.39
CA GLY A 180 -6.65 -4.26 4.24
C GLY A 180 -5.97 -3.39 3.19
N ALA A 181 -4.64 -3.31 3.20
CA ALA A 181 -3.87 -2.58 2.19
C ALA A 181 -4.12 -3.12 0.77
N GLY A 182 -4.19 -4.45 0.60
CA GLY A 182 -4.49 -5.09 -0.67
C GLY A 182 -5.91 -4.82 -1.19
N ALA A 183 -6.87 -4.56 -0.30
CA ALA A 183 -8.25 -4.30 -0.68
C ALA A 183 -8.57 -2.82 -0.98
N LEU A 184 -7.70 -1.88 -0.60
CA LEU A 184 -7.89 -0.43 -0.79
C LEU A 184 -8.18 -0.06 -2.24
N ALA A 185 -7.44 -0.64 -3.19
CA ALA A 185 -7.63 -0.35 -4.61
C ALA A 185 -9.02 -0.74 -5.09
N VAL A 186 -9.54 -1.89 -4.64
CA VAL A 186 -10.88 -2.36 -4.98
C VAL A 186 -11.93 -1.46 -4.34
N ALA A 187 -11.77 -1.11 -3.06
CA ALA A 187 -12.69 -0.20 -2.37
C ALA A 187 -12.80 1.16 -3.07
N ALA A 188 -11.66 1.75 -3.47
CA ALA A 188 -11.65 3.00 -4.22
C ALA A 188 -12.30 2.86 -5.61
N ALA A 189 -12.05 1.75 -6.31
CA ALA A 189 -12.60 1.50 -7.65
C ALA A 189 -14.11 1.32 -7.64
N LEU A 190 -14.71 0.76 -6.58
CA LEU A 190 -16.16 0.60 -6.46
C LEU A 190 -16.93 1.94 -6.46
N ARG A 191 -16.26 3.07 -6.27
CA ARG A 191 -16.84 4.42 -6.36
C ARG A 191 -16.77 5.03 -7.77
N ARG A 192 -16.20 4.30 -8.73
CA ARG A 192 -15.87 4.80 -10.07
C ARG A 192 -16.78 4.17 -11.13
N GLU A 193 -16.95 4.89 -12.22
CA GLU A 193 -17.72 4.43 -13.37
C GLU A 193 -16.82 4.02 -14.55
N ASP A 194 -15.53 4.43 -14.53
CA ASP A 194 -14.54 4.09 -15.54
C ASP A 194 -14.03 2.64 -15.36
N ARG A 195 -13.44 2.09 -16.42
CA ARG A 195 -12.87 0.73 -16.39
C ARG A 195 -11.57 0.73 -15.59
N CYS A 196 -11.61 0.18 -14.39
CA CYS A 196 -10.48 0.14 -13.48
C CYS A 196 -9.81 -1.23 -13.46
N VAL A 197 -8.47 -1.21 -13.43
CA VAL A 197 -7.64 -2.31 -12.94
C VAL A 197 -7.23 -1.98 -11.51
N CYS A 198 -7.43 -2.93 -10.59
CA CYS A 198 -7.12 -2.77 -9.18
C CYS A 198 -5.92 -3.64 -8.79
N ILE A 199 -4.92 -3.06 -8.16
CA ILE A 199 -3.77 -3.78 -7.64
C ILE A 199 -4.09 -4.34 -6.25
N VAL A 200 -4.32 -5.65 -6.16
CA VAL A 200 -4.46 -6.37 -4.88
C VAL A 200 -3.07 -6.76 -4.42
N SER A 201 -2.42 -5.86 -3.66
CA SER A 201 -0.99 -5.89 -3.40
C SER A 201 -0.55 -6.91 -2.35
N GLY A 202 -1.47 -7.43 -1.52
CA GLY A 202 -1.12 -8.36 -0.45
C GLY A 202 -2.29 -9.07 0.21
N GLY A 203 -1.98 -10.16 0.91
CA GLY A 203 -2.95 -10.99 1.65
C GLY A 203 -2.40 -11.52 2.97
N ASN A 204 -1.38 -10.87 3.54
CA ASN A 204 -0.75 -11.29 4.78
C ASN A 204 -1.48 -10.70 6.02
N ILE A 205 -2.73 -11.07 6.17
CA ILE A 205 -3.63 -10.64 7.24
C ILE A 205 -3.70 -11.68 8.36
N ASP A 206 -3.87 -11.23 9.61
CA ASP A 206 -4.14 -12.11 10.73
C ASP A 206 -5.48 -12.82 10.55
N LEU A 207 -5.48 -14.15 10.65
CA LEU A 207 -6.68 -14.96 10.41
C LEU A 207 -7.90 -14.58 11.27
N PRO A 208 -7.77 -14.25 12.58
CA PRO A 208 -8.90 -13.77 13.36
C PRO A 208 -9.51 -12.46 12.82
N VAL A 209 -8.67 -11.53 12.35
CA VAL A 209 -9.13 -10.27 11.74
C VAL A 209 -9.89 -10.57 10.45
N TYR A 210 -9.29 -11.37 9.57
CA TYR A 210 -9.93 -11.78 8.32
C TYR A 210 -11.26 -12.49 8.55
N ALA A 211 -11.29 -13.46 9.46
CA ALA A 211 -12.51 -14.19 9.81
C ALA A 211 -13.61 -13.26 10.34
N GLY A 212 -13.26 -12.28 11.16
CA GLY A 212 -14.19 -11.25 11.64
C GLY A 212 -14.80 -10.42 10.52
N ILE A 213 -13.98 -10.10 9.50
CA ILE A 213 -14.44 -9.30 8.35
C ILE A 213 -15.35 -10.14 7.43
N VAL A 214 -14.94 -11.35 7.06
CA VAL A 214 -15.69 -12.15 6.06
C VAL A 214 -16.88 -12.92 6.63
N SER A 215 -16.93 -13.12 7.95
CA SER A 215 -18.11 -13.71 8.57
C SER A 215 -19.27 -12.71 8.51
N PRO A 216 -20.46 -13.14 8.05
CA PRO A 216 -21.62 -12.27 8.14
C PRO A 216 -21.87 -11.92 9.62
N ALA A 217 -22.09 -10.63 9.89
CA ALA A 217 -22.58 -10.25 11.22
C ALA A 217 -23.81 -11.11 11.52
N ALA A 218 -23.82 -11.80 12.67
CA ALA A 218 -25.00 -12.54 13.08
C ALA A 218 -26.17 -11.56 13.03
N ALA A 219 -27.15 -11.85 12.18
CA ALA A 219 -28.36 -11.04 12.11
C ALA A 219 -28.99 -11.04 13.51
N ALA A 220 -28.98 -9.86 14.15
CA ALA A 220 -29.55 -9.64 15.46
C ALA A 220 -31.09 -9.63 15.38
#